data_f85e67d6d9534657d136dbcffa10e980
#
_entry.id   f85e67d6d9534657d136dbcffa10e980
#
_cell.length_a   1.000
_cell.length_b   1.000
_cell.length_c   1.000
_cell.angle_alpha   90.00
_cell.angle_beta   90.00
_cell.angle_gamma   90.00
#
_symmetry.space_group_name_H-M   'P 1'
#
loop_
_entity.id
_entity.type
_entity.pdbx_description
1 polymer ?
#
loop_
_entity_poly.entity_id
_entity_poly.type
_entity_poly.pdbx_seq_one_letter_code
_entity_poly.pdbx_strand_id
1 'polypeptide(L)'
;MPDMLVKLYDLPDEAPALARSHAFGVEIRRAMAPDRQRVLDWVRTHSGDCAAGECAVSFAHTPIGCWIATRGSEIVGYACYDATAPDFFGPTRVLDSEQGHGVGTALLLRCLTAMREY
;
A
#
# COMPACT_ATOMS: atom_id res chain seq x y z
N MET A 1 -0.47 -7.63 -16.07
CA MET A 1 -1.84 -7.43 -15.59
C MET A 1 -2.48 -6.27 -16.34
N PRO A 2 -3.74 -6.40 -16.76
CA PRO A 2 -4.42 -5.25 -17.36
C PRO A 2 -4.62 -4.15 -16.31
N ASP A 3 -4.55 -2.92 -16.78
CA ASP A 3 -4.84 -1.79 -15.93
C ASP A 3 -6.33 -1.76 -15.57
N MET A 4 -6.62 -1.25 -14.40
CA MET A 4 -7.97 -1.16 -13.89
C MET A 4 -8.35 0.32 -13.73
N LEU A 5 -9.49 0.70 -14.29
CA LEU A 5 -10.03 2.04 -14.11
C LEU A 5 -10.94 2.05 -12.89
N VAL A 6 -10.70 2.98 -11.98
CA VAL A 6 -11.47 3.12 -10.75
C VAL A 6 -12.05 4.53 -10.68
N LYS A 7 -13.34 4.61 -10.40
CA LYS A 7 -14.04 5.89 -10.21
C LYS A 7 -13.80 6.35 -8.77
N LEU A 8 -12.92 7.33 -8.58
CA LEU A 8 -12.55 7.79 -7.24
C LEU A 8 -13.71 8.45 -6.49
N TYR A 9 -14.73 8.93 -7.20
CA TYR A 9 -15.91 9.51 -6.57
C TYR A 9 -16.93 8.47 -6.10
N ASP A 10 -16.71 7.20 -6.39
CA ASP A 10 -17.64 6.11 -6.07
C ASP A 10 -16.86 4.92 -5.47
N LEU A 11 -16.04 5.21 -4.44
CA LEU A 11 -15.25 4.19 -3.77
C LEU A 11 -16.06 3.46 -2.72
N PRO A 12 -15.86 2.14 -2.58
CA PRO A 12 -16.42 1.41 -1.45
C PRO A 12 -15.90 1.96 -0.11
N ASP A 13 -16.67 1.75 0.96
CA ASP A 13 -16.23 2.09 2.29
C ASP A 13 -15.02 1.22 2.68
N GLU A 14 -13.94 1.85 3.17
CA GLU A 14 -12.73 1.14 3.60
C GLU A 14 -12.84 0.52 4.99
N ALA A 15 -13.81 0.96 5.80
CA ALA A 15 -13.91 0.56 7.20
C ALA A 15 -14.03 -0.96 7.41
N PRO A 16 -14.84 -1.71 6.63
CA PRO A 16 -14.91 -3.17 6.82
C PRO A 16 -13.58 -3.87 6.59
N ALA A 17 -12.80 -3.47 5.55
CA ALA A 17 -11.51 -4.08 5.27
C ALA A 17 -10.49 -3.73 6.34
N LEU A 18 -10.47 -2.49 6.82
CA LEU A 18 -9.60 -2.08 7.92
C LEU A 18 -9.92 -2.85 9.20
N ALA A 19 -11.20 -3.02 9.50
CA ALA A 19 -11.63 -3.77 10.68
C ALA A 19 -11.21 -5.24 10.60
N ARG A 20 -11.33 -5.86 9.43
CA ARG A 20 -10.89 -7.25 9.24
C ARG A 20 -9.38 -7.39 9.43
N SER A 21 -8.61 -6.48 8.85
CA SER A 21 -7.15 -6.48 9.00
C SER A 21 -6.74 -6.30 10.45
N HIS A 22 -7.37 -5.36 11.15
CA HIS A 22 -7.09 -5.11 12.56
C HIS A 22 -7.43 -6.33 13.43
N ALA A 23 -8.58 -6.97 13.19
CA ALA A 23 -8.98 -8.17 13.91
C ALA A 23 -7.99 -9.32 13.68
N PHE A 24 -7.35 -9.37 12.51
CA PHE A 24 -6.32 -10.36 12.18
C PHE A 24 -4.95 -10.00 12.78
N GLY A 25 -4.84 -8.84 13.43
CA GLY A 25 -3.59 -8.39 14.05
C GLY A 25 -2.70 -7.57 13.13
N VAL A 26 -3.25 -7.03 12.04
CA VAL A 26 -2.50 -6.24 11.06
C VAL A 26 -2.98 -4.81 11.08
N GLU A 27 -2.05 -3.86 11.25
CA GLU A 27 -2.33 -2.43 11.18
C GLU A 27 -1.96 -1.89 9.81
N ILE A 28 -2.78 -0.97 9.32
CA ILE A 28 -2.56 -0.30 8.03
C ILE A 28 -2.28 1.17 8.33
N ARG A 29 -1.13 1.66 7.88
CA ARG A 29 -0.77 3.07 8.06
C ARG A 29 0.02 3.60 6.89
N ARG A 30 0.02 4.92 6.73
CA ARG A 30 0.91 5.57 5.75
C ARG A 30 2.35 5.43 6.23
N ALA A 31 3.26 5.12 5.30
CA ALA A 31 4.69 5.11 5.62
C ALA A 31 5.16 6.54 5.88
N MET A 32 6.13 6.68 6.78
CA MET A 32 6.76 7.95 7.12
C MET A 32 8.22 7.93 6.69
N ALA A 33 8.84 9.12 6.61
CA ALA A 33 10.21 9.23 6.15
C ALA A 33 11.18 8.27 6.85
N PRO A 34 11.13 8.06 8.18
CA PRO A 34 12.01 7.10 8.83
C PRO A 34 11.81 5.65 8.41
N ASP A 35 10.67 5.31 7.82
CA ASP A 35 10.38 3.95 7.35
C ASP A 35 11.04 3.63 6.01
N ARG A 36 11.53 4.63 5.29
CA ARG A 36 11.93 4.51 3.88
C ARG A 36 12.87 3.33 3.63
N GLN A 37 13.99 3.28 4.34
CA GLN A 37 14.99 2.24 4.08
C GLN A 37 14.44 0.85 4.36
N ARG A 38 13.73 0.70 5.46
CA ARG A 38 13.14 -0.58 5.87
C ARG A 38 12.09 -1.07 4.85
N VAL A 39 11.26 -0.15 4.38
CA VAL A 39 10.22 -0.47 3.38
C VAL A 39 10.88 -0.84 2.05
N LEU A 40 11.86 -0.06 1.60
CA LEU A 40 12.54 -0.35 0.32
C LEU A 40 13.27 -1.69 0.36
N ASP A 41 13.91 -2.02 1.47
CA ASP A 41 14.58 -3.32 1.62
C ASP A 41 13.57 -4.46 1.56
N TRP A 42 12.43 -4.31 2.23
CA TRP A 42 11.37 -5.31 2.20
C TRP A 42 10.82 -5.50 0.78
N VAL A 43 10.55 -4.40 0.09
CA VAL A 43 10.01 -4.44 -1.28
C VAL A 43 11.02 -5.10 -2.23
N ARG A 44 12.30 -4.75 -2.11
CA ARG A 44 13.34 -5.36 -2.94
C ARG A 44 13.41 -6.87 -2.71
N THR A 45 13.35 -7.30 -1.46
CA THR A 45 13.41 -8.71 -1.10
C THR A 45 12.24 -9.50 -1.67
N HIS A 46 11.03 -8.94 -1.60
CA HIS A 46 9.81 -9.68 -1.96
C HIS A 46 9.31 -9.41 -3.38
N SER A 47 9.64 -8.28 -3.97
CA SER A 47 9.10 -7.87 -5.26
C SER A 47 10.17 -7.44 -6.28
N GLY A 48 11.44 -7.34 -5.88
CA GLY A 48 12.55 -7.06 -6.77
C GLY A 48 12.92 -5.58 -6.87
N ASP A 49 13.99 -5.32 -7.63
CA ASP A 49 14.57 -3.99 -7.73
C ASP A 49 13.67 -2.98 -8.44
N CYS A 50 12.93 -3.42 -9.47
CA CYS A 50 12.03 -2.51 -10.20
C CYS A 50 10.93 -1.98 -9.28
N ALA A 51 10.31 -2.87 -8.51
CA ALA A 51 9.28 -2.47 -7.56
C ALA A 51 9.84 -1.57 -6.47
N ALA A 52 11.07 -1.87 -5.99
CA ALA A 52 11.73 -1.03 -4.99
C ALA A 52 12.02 0.37 -5.53
N GLY A 53 12.44 0.47 -6.79
CA GLY A 53 12.67 1.77 -7.45
C GLY A 53 11.39 2.59 -7.57
N GLU A 54 10.30 1.95 -7.96
CA GLU A 54 9.00 2.63 -8.04
C GLU A 54 8.49 3.03 -6.64
N CYS A 55 8.67 2.17 -5.65
CA CYS A 55 8.31 2.49 -4.27
C CYS A 55 9.09 3.70 -3.77
N ALA A 56 10.38 3.81 -4.12
CA ALA A 56 11.19 4.96 -3.74
C ALA A 56 10.60 6.28 -4.26
N VAL A 57 10.02 6.27 -5.47
CA VAL A 57 9.35 7.45 -6.02
C VAL A 57 8.20 7.89 -5.13
N SER A 58 7.43 6.95 -4.58
CA SER A 58 6.30 7.28 -3.71
C SER A 58 6.73 8.01 -2.44
N PHE A 59 7.95 7.78 -1.96
CA PHE A 59 8.48 8.48 -0.79
C PHE A 59 8.89 9.92 -1.08
N ALA A 60 9.04 10.28 -2.35
CA ALA A 60 9.36 11.66 -2.74
C ALA A 60 8.13 12.56 -2.83
N HIS A 61 6.95 12.00 -2.80
CA HIS A 61 5.71 12.78 -2.81
C HIS A 61 5.37 13.32 -1.42
N THR A 62 4.58 14.37 -1.39
CA THR A 62 4.07 14.98 -0.16
C THR A 62 2.56 15.10 -0.27
N PRO A 63 1.79 14.32 0.49
CA PRO A 63 2.22 13.30 1.45
C PRO A 63 2.81 12.07 0.75
N ILE A 64 3.57 11.27 1.52
CA ILE A 64 4.19 10.05 1.00
C ILE A 64 3.12 9.12 0.44
N GLY A 65 3.31 8.65 -0.80
CA GLY A 65 2.35 7.82 -1.52
C GLY A 65 2.51 6.31 -1.28
N CYS A 66 2.87 5.92 -0.08
CA CYS A 66 3.06 4.51 0.28
C CYS A 66 2.34 4.19 1.58
N TRP A 67 1.54 3.13 1.56
CA TRP A 67 0.86 2.60 2.74
C TRP A 67 1.44 1.24 3.06
N ILE A 68 1.61 0.93 4.34
CA ILE A 68 2.19 -0.33 4.78
C ILE A 68 1.23 -1.05 5.72
N ALA A 69 1.31 -2.38 5.67
CA ALA A 69 0.63 -3.27 6.59
C ALA A 69 1.68 -3.87 7.51
N THR A 70 1.45 -3.80 8.82
CA THR A 70 2.41 -4.29 9.81
C THR A 70 1.73 -5.24 10.78
N ARG A 71 2.47 -6.28 11.17
CA ARG A 71 2.13 -7.14 12.30
C ARG A 71 3.18 -6.91 13.37
N GLY A 72 2.81 -6.19 14.44
CA GLY A 72 3.80 -5.71 15.40
C GLY A 72 4.79 -4.77 14.70
N SER A 73 6.08 -5.09 14.78
CA SER A 73 7.13 -4.31 14.14
C SER A 73 7.47 -4.80 12.73
N GLU A 74 6.85 -5.89 12.27
CA GLU A 74 7.19 -6.49 10.98
C GLU A 74 6.27 -6.00 9.87
N ILE A 75 6.85 -5.68 8.70
CA ILE A 75 6.09 -5.34 7.50
C ILE A 75 5.59 -6.65 6.89
N VAL A 76 4.29 -6.71 6.59
CA VAL A 76 3.67 -7.87 5.96
C VAL A 76 3.03 -7.52 4.61
N GLY A 77 2.99 -6.25 4.25
CA GLY A 77 2.47 -5.81 2.97
C GLY A 77 2.70 -4.32 2.74
N TYR A 78 2.56 -3.90 1.50
CA TYR A 78 2.67 -2.49 1.13
C TYR A 78 1.85 -2.22 -0.11
N ALA A 79 1.55 -0.95 -0.34
CA ALA A 79 0.94 -0.48 -1.59
C ALA A 79 1.32 0.97 -1.81
N CYS A 80 1.58 1.32 -3.05
CA CYS A 80 1.93 2.67 -3.46
C CYS A 80 0.90 3.22 -4.43
N TYR A 81 0.83 4.55 -4.53
CA TYR A 81 0.08 5.23 -5.57
C TYR A 81 0.94 6.37 -6.12
N ASP A 82 0.67 6.78 -7.35
CA ASP A 82 1.43 7.82 -8.07
C ASP A 82 2.93 7.49 -8.17
N ALA A 83 3.32 6.23 -8.01
CA ALA A 83 4.72 5.82 -8.05
C ALA A 83 5.19 5.55 -9.47
N THR A 84 4.42 4.76 -10.24
CA THR A 84 4.74 4.46 -11.64
C THR A 84 4.43 5.66 -12.52
N ALA A 85 3.27 6.26 -12.31
CA ALA A 85 2.81 7.46 -13.00
C ALA A 85 1.70 8.10 -12.17
N PRO A 86 1.39 9.40 -12.39
CA PRO A 86 0.27 10.02 -11.69
C PRO A 86 -1.02 9.24 -11.91
N ASP A 87 -1.83 9.12 -10.86
CA ASP A 87 -3.13 8.43 -10.83
C ASP A 87 -3.05 6.92 -11.04
N PHE A 88 -1.85 6.32 -10.95
CA PHE A 88 -1.68 4.87 -11.03
C PHE A 88 -1.53 4.29 -9.62
N PHE A 89 -2.21 3.17 -9.40
CA PHE A 89 -2.05 2.38 -8.19
C PHE A 89 -1.01 1.27 -8.43
N GLY A 90 -0.12 1.09 -7.46
CA GLY A 90 0.94 0.08 -7.48
C GLY A 90 2.32 0.73 -7.40
N PRO A 91 3.37 -0.04 -7.16
CA PRO A 91 3.35 -1.47 -6.90
C PRO A 91 2.70 -1.83 -5.58
N THR A 92 2.32 -3.09 -5.42
CA THR A 92 1.68 -3.60 -4.21
C THR A 92 2.04 -5.07 -4.00
N ARG A 93 2.11 -5.49 -2.74
CA ARG A 93 2.28 -6.89 -2.36
C ARG A 93 1.86 -7.13 -0.92
N VAL A 94 1.23 -8.27 -0.68
CA VAL A 94 0.92 -8.78 0.66
C VAL A 94 1.52 -10.18 0.74
N LEU A 95 2.19 -10.51 1.85
CA LEU A 95 2.74 -11.84 2.06
C LEU A 95 1.64 -12.90 1.95
N ASP A 96 1.97 -14.05 1.36
CA ASP A 96 0.99 -15.13 1.14
C ASP A 96 0.31 -15.55 2.45
N SER A 97 1.07 -15.59 3.55
CA SER A 97 0.54 -15.95 4.87
C SER A 97 -0.50 -14.98 5.41
N GLU A 98 -0.55 -13.76 4.86
CA GLU A 98 -1.44 -12.70 5.32
C GLU A 98 -2.62 -12.47 4.37
N GLN A 99 -2.69 -13.20 3.27
CA GLN A 99 -3.76 -13.05 2.29
C GLN A 99 -5.07 -13.65 2.81
N GLY A 100 -6.20 -13.18 2.26
CA GLY A 100 -7.52 -13.68 2.62
C GLY A 100 -8.13 -13.03 3.87
N HIS A 101 -7.47 -12.03 4.46
CA HIS A 101 -7.93 -11.36 5.69
C HIS A 101 -8.21 -9.87 5.48
N GLY A 102 -8.34 -9.44 4.23
CA GLY A 102 -8.70 -8.06 3.92
C GLY A 102 -7.52 -7.09 3.86
N VAL A 103 -6.28 -7.56 4.07
CA VAL A 103 -5.09 -6.70 4.10
C VAL A 103 -4.87 -6.03 2.74
N GLY A 104 -4.88 -6.80 1.66
CA GLY A 104 -4.71 -6.25 0.31
C GLY A 104 -5.82 -5.26 -0.06
N THR A 105 -7.06 -5.59 0.27
CA THR A 105 -8.20 -4.71 0.03
C THR A 105 -8.08 -3.43 0.85
N ALA A 106 -7.66 -3.51 2.12
CA ALA A 106 -7.47 -2.34 2.97
C ALA A 106 -6.39 -1.42 2.41
N LEU A 107 -5.25 -1.98 1.97
CA LEU A 107 -4.18 -1.21 1.34
C LEU A 107 -4.66 -0.51 0.07
N LEU A 108 -5.37 -1.24 -0.79
CA LEU A 108 -5.92 -0.68 -2.03
C LEU A 108 -6.87 0.49 -1.73
N LEU A 109 -7.82 0.30 -0.82
CA LEU A 109 -8.82 1.32 -0.52
C LEU A 109 -8.20 2.54 0.17
N ARG A 110 -7.19 2.35 1.03
CA ARG A 110 -6.47 3.47 1.62
C ARG A 110 -5.75 4.30 0.56
N CYS A 111 -5.08 3.64 -0.40
CA CYS A 111 -4.43 4.33 -1.50
C CYS A 111 -5.43 5.08 -2.37
N LEU A 112 -6.53 4.45 -2.74
CA LEU A 112 -7.55 5.08 -3.58
C LEU A 112 -8.20 6.27 -2.88
N THR A 113 -8.48 6.14 -1.58
CA THR A 113 -9.01 7.25 -0.78
C THR A 113 -8.03 8.42 -0.74
N ALA A 114 -6.74 8.13 -0.55
CA ALA A 114 -5.71 9.16 -0.56
C ALA A 114 -5.61 9.84 -1.94
N MET A 115 -5.69 9.08 -3.02
CA MET A 115 -5.68 9.64 -4.39
C MET A 115 -6.87 10.57 -4.61
N ARG A 116 -8.05 10.21 -4.09
CA ARG A 116 -9.25 11.04 -4.20
C ARG A 116 -9.10 12.39 -3.50
N GLU A 117 -8.35 12.42 -2.40
CA GLU A 117 -8.17 13.64 -1.59
C GLU A 117 -7.21 14.64 -2.24
N TYR A 118 -6.47 14.22 -3.25
CA TYR A 118 -5.49 15.02 -3.97
C TYR A 118 -5.71 14.87 -5.49
#